data_c2a758785349bd18aba13433cb21407f
#
_entry.id   c2a758785349bd18aba13433cb21407f
#
_cell.length_a   1.000
_cell.length_b   1.000
_cell.length_c   1.000
_cell.angle_alpha   90.00
_cell.angle_beta   90.00
_cell.angle_gamma   90.00
#
_symmetry.space_group_name_H-M   'P 1'
#
loop_
_entity.id
_entity.type
_entity.pdbx_description
1 polymer ?
#
loop_
_entity_poly.entity_id
_entity_poly.type
_entity_poly.pdbx_seq_one_letter_code
_entity_poly.pdbx_strand_id
1 'polypeptide(L)'
;MISLFNHLIKFNKFCFNLVINIIKININFKIMKNIILTSLFLFVAITSFSQTATSYLSPVSSPQASVSQNVGMTNISINYSSPGVKGREVFGGLVPYNQVWRAGANSPTIIKFSTSVIIGEKTLRAGEYAIAVTPRKEGDWTIDLNSAGKYPFAYMSNDGTLDREAYNKDLAVSVDVKPEYWDNDTVVERLKYIIGANDNKKAIVSLLWGDVIVRFEVDTMPEKHLENFTKTLK
;
A
#
# COMPACT_ATOMS: atom_id res chain seq x y z
N MET A 1 16.22 -4.15 -93.77
CA MET A 1 15.02 -4.28 -92.94
C MET A 1 15.26 -5.16 -91.65
N ILE A 2 15.96 -6.26 -91.74
CA ILE A 2 16.20 -7.22 -90.63
C ILE A 2 17.09 -6.61 -89.49
N SER A 3 18.09 -5.74 -89.82
CA SER A 3 18.97 -5.13 -88.85
C SER A 3 18.29 -4.14 -87.94
N LEU A 4 17.35 -3.34 -88.45
CA LEU A 4 16.58 -2.37 -87.68
C LEU A 4 15.63 -3.07 -86.69
N PHE A 5 15.04 -4.21 -87.07
CA PHE A 5 14.13 -5.01 -86.25
C PHE A 5 14.89 -5.63 -85.07
N ASN A 6 16.12 -6.13 -85.29
CA ASN A 6 16.93 -6.69 -84.19
C ASN A 6 17.42 -5.62 -83.20
N HIS A 7 17.65 -4.37 -83.64
CA HIS A 7 17.95 -3.25 -82.74
C HIS A 7 16.74 -2.88 -81.87
N LEU A 8 15.54 -2.90 -82.43
CA LEU A 8 14.33 -2.58 -81.73
C LEU A 8 14.02 -3.63 -80.63
N ILE A 9 14.25 -4.90 -80.94
CA ILE A 9 14.04 -6.00 -79.94
C ILE A 9 15.09 -5.89 -78.83
N LYS A 10 16.34 -5.58 -79.08
CA LYS A 10 17.39 -5.37 -78.07
C LYS A 10 17.04 -4.18 -77.18
N PHE A 11 16.61 -3.07 -77.79
CA PHE A 11 16.22 -1.87 -77.06
C PHE A 11 15.02 -2.13 -76.14
N ASN A 12 13.97 -2.82 -76.63
CA ASN A 12 12.82 -3.18 -75.78
C ASN A 12 13.18 -4.13 -74.61
N LYS A 13 14.11 -5.10 -74.88
CA LYS A 13 14.62 -5.94 -73.79
C LYS A 13 15.41 -5.15 -72.73
N PHE A 14 16.20 -4.20 -73.16
CA PHE A 14 16.99 -3.31 -72.28
C PHE A 14 16.05 -2.44 -71.42
N CYS A 15 15.05 -1.79 -72.03
CA CYS A 15 14.03 -1.03 -71.28
C CYS A 15 13.24 -1.87 -70.33
N PHE A 16 12.83 -3.08 -70.74
CA PHE A 16 12.09 -4.00 -69.86
C PHE A 16 12.93 -4.42 -68.62
N ASN A 17 14.20 -4.77 -68.81
CA ASN A 17 15.09 -5.13 -67.72
C ASN A 17 15.37 -3.95 -66.77
N LEU A 18 15.49 -2.72 -67.33
CA LEU A 18 15.67 -1.51 -66.51
C LEU A 18 14.46 -1.26 -65.62
N VAL A 19 13.24 -1.40 -66.18
CA VAL A 19 12.00 -1.25 -65.39
C VAL A 19 11.88 -2.30 -64.29
N ILE A 20 12.22 -3.58 -64.60
CA ILE A 20 12.22 -4.65 -63.59
C ILE A 20 13.23 -4.35 -62.46
N ASN A 21 14.42 -3.85 -62.79
CA ASN A 21 15.40 -3.52 -61.77
C ASN A 21 14.97 -2.34 -60.89
N ILE A 22 14.35 -1.31 -61.46
CA ILE A 22 13.80 -0.19 -60.72
C ILE A 22 12.69 -0.66 -59.78
N ILE A 23 11.79 -1.54 -60.25
CA ILE A 23 10.72 -2.13 -59.42
C ILE A 23 11.32 -2.96 -58.27
N LYS A 24 12.33 -3.79 -58.51
CA LYS A 24 13.03 -4.57 -57.48
C LYS A 24 13.69 -3.68 -56.44
N ILE A 25 14.34 -2.60 -56.83
CA ILE A 25 14.98 -1.63 -55.94
C ILE A 25 13.93 -0.96 -55.05
N ASN A 26 12.79 -0.53 -55.64
CA ASN A 26 11.70 0.08 -54.87
C ASN A 26 11.04 -0.87 -53.87
N ILE A 27 10.85 -2.14 -54.26
CA ILE A 27 10.30 -3.18 -53.34
C ILE A 27 11.27 -3.44 -52.19
N ASN A 28 12.57 -3.57 -52.48
CA ASN A 28 13.60 -3.77 -51.46
C ASN A 28 13.67 -2.58 -50.48
N PHE A 29 13.57 -1.37 -50.99
CA PHE A 29 13.57 -0.16 -50.18
C PHE A 29 12.33 -0.09 -49.25
N LYS A 30 11.17 -0.45 -49.76
CA LYS A 30 9.92 -0.50 -48.98
C LYS A 30 9.98 -1.57 -47.88
N ILE A 31 10.52 -2.75 -48.18
CA ILE A 31 10.72 -3.83 -47.24
C ILE A 31 11.74 -3.41 -46.16
N MET A 32 12.85 -2.83 -46.54
CA MET A 32 13.89 -2.36 -45.64
C MET A 32 13.39 -1.25 -44.72
N LYS A 33 12.58 -0.30 -45.24
CA LYS A 33 11.92 0.72 -44.41
C LYS A 33 10.98 0.12 -43.38
N ASN A 34 10.20 -0.87 -43.74
CA ASN A 34 9.28 -1.56 -42.81
C ASN A 34 10.05 -2.34 -41.73
N ILE A 35 11.14 -3.02 -42.09
CA ILE A 35 12.00 -3.73 -41.13
C ILE A 35 12.65 -2.74 -40.15
N ILE A 36 13.12 -1.60 -40.63
CA ILE A 36 13.67 -0.54 -39.75
C ILE A 36 12.58 0.02 -38.80
N LEU A 37 11.38 0.29 -39.31
CA LEU A 37 10.27 0.78 -38.49
C LEU A 37 9.84 -0.24 -37.41
N THR A 38 9.72 -1.53 -37.79
CA THR A 38 9.36 -2.58 -36.85
C THR A 38 10.45 -2.84 -35.81
N SER A 39 11.73 -2.80 -36.19
CA SER A 39 12.84 -2.92 -35.24
C SER A 39 12.94 -1.72 -34.29
N LEU A 40 12.66 -0.50 -34.76
CA LEU A 40 12.60 0.71 -33.93
C LEU A 40 11.44 0.62 -32.92
N PHE A 41 10.27 0.12 -33.36
CA PHE A 41 9.11 -0.07 -32.50
C PHE A 41 9.37 -1.15 -31.44
N LEU A 42 10.03 -2.24 -31.81
CA LEU A 42 10.43 -3.30 -30.86
C LEU A 42 11.45 -2.78 -29.84
N PHE A 43 12.39 -1.94 -30.25
CA PHE A 43 13.39 -1.34 -29.35
C PHE A 43 12.76 -0.39 -28.35
N VAL A 44 11.77 0.43 -28.74
CA VAL A 44 11.02 1.31 -27.84
C VAL A 44 10.17 0.50 -26.86
N ALA A 45 9.59 -0.64 -27.26
CA ALA A 45 8.81 -1.50 -26.39
C ALA A 45 9.70 -2.15 -25.28
N ILE A 46 10.94 -2.49 -25.58
CA ILE A 46 11.88 -3.09 -24.61
C ILE A 46 12.32 -2.06 -23.56
N THR A 47 12.49 -0.79 -23.94
CA THR A 47 12.90 0.27 -22.99
C THR A 47 11.80 0.64 -22.00
N SER A 48 10.53 0.40 -22.33
CA SER A 48 9.39 0.69 -21.44
C SER A 48 9.31 -0.27 -20.24
N PHE A 49 9.92 -1.45 -20.27
CA PHE A 49 9.97 -2.39 -19.15
C PHE A 49 11.11 -2.14 -18.16
N SER A 50 12.04 -1.26 -18.47
CA SER A 50 13.24 -1.03 -17.63
C SER A 50 13.02 -0.04 -16.49
N GLN A 51 11.87 0.65 -16.39
CA GLN A 51 11.68 1.71 -15.38
C GLN A 51 11.13 1.22 -14.04
N THR A 52 10.71 -0.04 -13.92
CA THR A 52 10.15 -0.56 -12.67
C THR A 52 11.18 -1.21 -11.73
N ALA A 53 12.38 -1.49 -12.20
CA ALA A 53 13.39 -2.22 -11.43
C ALA A 53 14.21 -1.35 -10.45
N THR A 54 14.28 -0.03 -10.63
CA THR A 54 15.14 0.83 -9.81
C THR A 54 14.56 1.22 -8.45
N SER A 55 13.26 1.10 -8.26
CA SER A 55 12.63 1.42 -6.97
C SER A 55 12.81 0.33 -5.90
N TYR A 56 13.19 -0.88 -6.28
CA TYR A 56 13.40 -2.01 -5.36
C TYR A 56 14.84 -2.14 -4.82
N LEU A 57 15.77 -1.36 -5.31
CA LEU A 57 17.19 -1.49 -4.95
C LEU A 57 17.62 -0.65 -3.74
N SER A 58 16.78 0.26 -3.25
CA SER A 58 17.06 1.03 -2.05
C SER A 58 16.29 0.45 -0.86
N PRO A 59 16.98 0.02 0.22
CA PRO A 59 16.31 -0.40 1.44
C PRO A 59 15.42 0.71 1.98
N VAL A 60 14.13 0.44 2.13
CA VAL A 60 13.18 1.41 2.69
C VAL A 60 13.44 1.54 4.18
N SER A 61 13.61 2.76 4.69
CA SER A 61 13.92 3.02 6.10
C SER A 61 12.82 2.54 7.06
N SER A 62 11.57 2.50 6.59
CA SER A 62 10.41 1.99 7.32
C SER A 62 9.67 0.98 6.42
N PRO A 63 10.12 -0.30 6.39
CA PRO A 63 9.52 -1.32 5.53
C PRO A 63 8.07 -1.55 5.88
N GLN A 64 7.29 -1.96 4.87
CA GLN A 64 5.93 -2.42 5.08
C GLN A 64 5.91 -3.75 5.83
N ALA A 65 4.95 -3.89 6.72
CA ALA A 65 4.70 -5.08 7.49
C ALA A 65 3.20 -5.32 7.62
N SER A 66 2.82 -6.56 7.87
CA SER A 66 1.44 -6.93 8.14
C SER A 66 1.38 -8.00 9.20
N VAL A 67 0.29 -8.01 9.97
CA VAL A 67 -0.09 -9.09 10.87
C VAL A 67 -1.56 -9.41 10.66
N SER A 68 -1.92 -10.68 10.73
CA SER A 68 -3.31 -11.13 10.59
C SER A 68 -3.55 -12.30 11.52
N GLN A 69 -4.72 -12.29 12.18
CA GLN A 69 -5.15 -13.33 13.12
C GLN A 69 -6.65 -13.55 12.97
N ASN A 70 -7.06 -14.83 12.94
CA ASN A 70 -8.45 -15.21 13.09
C ASN A 70 -8.77 -15.30 14.58
N VAL A 71 -9.87 -14.67 15.00
CA VAL A 71 -10.40 -14.69 16.37
C VAL A 71 -11.90 -14.92 16.28
N GLY A 72 -12.38 -16.07 16.76
CA GLY A 72 -13.75 -16.51 16.50
C GLY A 72 -14.02 -16.60 14.99
N MET A 73 -15.04 -15.91 14.53
CA MET A 73 -15.44 -15.83 13.13
C MET A 73 -14.84 -14.61 12.41
N THR A 74 -14.03 -13.81 13.08
CA THR A 74 -13.48 -12.55 12.58
C THR A 74 -12.02 -12.73 12.19
N ASN A 75 -11.67 -12.33 10.97
CA ASN A 75 -10.28 -12.07 10.61
C ASN A 75 -9.96 -10.61 10.95
N ILE A 76 -8.91 -10.40 11.75
CA ILE A 76 -8.34 -9.09 12.07
C ILE A 76 -6.99 -9.00 11.38
N SER A 77 -6.77 -7.97 10.57
CA SER A 77 -5.48 -7.74 9.92
C SER A 77 -5.04 -6.30 10.07
N ILE A 78 -3.73 -6.07 10.21
CA ILE A 78 -3.15 -4.73 10.31
C ILE A 78 -2.02 -4.61 9.29
N ASN A 79 -2.09 -3.58 8.44
CA ASN A 79 -1.05 -3.21 7.48
C ASN A 79 -0.42 -1.89 7.92
N TYR A 80 0.89 -1.84 8.01
CA TYR A 80 1.62 -0.68 8.53
C TYR A 80 3.02 -0.57 7.94
N SER A 81 3.66 0.59 8.12
CA SER A 81 5.10 0.73 7.90
C SER A 81 5.82 0.75 9.24
N SER A 82 6.90 -0.02 9.36
CA SER A 82 7.64 -0.32 10.58
C SER A 82 8.88 0.58 10.72
N PRO A 83 8.80 1.76 11.36
CA PRO A 83 9.96 2.60 11.62
C PRO A 83 10.87 1.99 12.69
N GLY A 84 12.19 2.27 12.60
CA GLY A 84 13.18 1.90 13.61
C GLY A 84 13.43 3.01 14.62
N VAL A 85 13.82 2.63 15.83
CA VAL A 85 14.28 3.53 16.90
C VAL A 85 15.57 4.23 16.47
N LYS A 86 16.54 3.46 16.00
CA LYS A 86 17.85 3.95 15.52
C LYS A 86 18.54 4.89 16.52
N GLY A 87 18.52 4.52 17.81
CA GLY A 87 19.15 5.29 18.89
C GLY A 87 18.49 6.63 19.21
N ARG A 88 17.24 6.87 18.75
CA ARG A 88 16.50 8.11 19.01
C ARG A 88 15.51 7.92 20.15
N GLU A 89 15.22 9.01 20.86
CA GLU A 89 14.03 9.08 21.69
C GLU A 89 12.76 9.00 20.80
N VAL A 90 11.91 8.00 21.05
CA VAL A 90 10.73 7.76 20.22
C VAL A 90 9.61 8.70 20.62
N PHE A 91 9.05 8.51 21.82
CA PHE A 91 7.92 9.32 22.32
C PHE A 91 8.42 10.51 23.13
N GLY A 92 7.99 11.71 22.72
CA GLY A 92 8.57 12.98 23.21
C GLY A 92 9.60 13.57 22.25
N GLY A 93 10.33 12.72 21.52
CA GLY A 93 11.30 13.12 20.50
C GLY A 93 10.74 12.98 19.08
N LEU A 94 10.79 11.78 18.51
CA LEU A 94 10.33 11.52 17.14
C LEU A 94 8.81 11.65 16.98
N VAL A 95 8.06 11.23 17.98
CA VAL A 95 6.60 11.38 18.07
C VAL A 95 6.31 12.32 19.25
N PRO A 96 5.94 13.57 18.98
CA PRO A 96 5.67 14.54 20.04
C PRO A 96 4.48 14.11 20.92
N TYR A 97 4.57 14.38 22.21
CA TYR A 97 3.43 14.20 23.13
C TYR A 97 2.28 15.16 22.79
N ASN A 98 1.06 14.74 23.09
CA ASN A 98 -0.19 15.46 22.87
C ASN A 98 -0.50 15.76 21.39
N GLN A 99 0.17 15.11 20.46
CA GLN A 99 -0.14 15.20 19.04
C GLN A 99 -0.64 13.86 18.50
N VAL A 100 -1.64 13.92 17.63
CA VAL A 100 -2.19 12.75 16.96
C VAL A 100 -1.18 12.22 15.95
N TRP A 101 -0.75 10.98 16.13
CA TRP A 101 0.24 10.31 15.28
C TRP A 101 -0.41 9.12 14.56
N ARG A 102 -0.05 8.89 13.29
CA ARG A 102 -0.58 7.82 12.43
C ARG A 102 -0.21 6.39 12.85
N ALA A 103 0.32 6.19 14.04
CA ALA A 103 0.66 4.88 14.60
C ALA A 103 1.53 3.99 13.69
N GLY A 104 2.44 4.63 12.96
CA GLY A 104 3.37 4.03 11.99
C GLY A 104 4.15 5.07 11.22
N ALA A 105 4.58 4.72 10.00
CA ALA A 105 5.31 5.61 9.10
C ALA A 105 4.73 5.56 7.68
N ASN A 106 5.12 6.49 6.82
CA ASN A 106 4.69 6.60 5.42
C ASN A 106 3.16 6.67 5.27
N SER A 107 2.53 5.62 4.74
CA SER A 107 1.08 5.49 4.58
C SER A 107 0.35 5.35 5.92
N PRO A 108 -0.98 5.54 5.96
CA PRO A 108 -1.78 5.22 7.14
C PRO A 108 -1.56 3.77 7.60
N THR A 109 -1.59 3.55 8.91
CA THR A 109 -1.72 2.20 9.48
C THR A 109 -3.19 1.80 9.43
N ILE A 110 -3.50 0.71 8.75
CA ILE A 110 -4.88 0.26 8.53
C ILE A 110 -5.13 -1.04 9.26
N ILE A 111 -6.16 -1.03 10.13
CA ILE A 111 -6.75 -2.25 10.70
C ILE A 111 -8.03 -2.60 9.92
N LYS A 112 -8.21 -3.88 9.64
CA LYS A 112 -9.38 -4.42 8.95
C LYS A 112 -10.03 -5.50 9.78
N PHE A 113 -11.35 -5.45 9.85
CA PHE A 113 -12.21 -6.46 10.46
C PHE A 113 -13.09 -7.10 9.40
N SER A 114 -13.11 -8.44 9.32
CA SER A 114 -13.95 -9.15 8.34
C SER A 114 -15.43 -9.22 8.76
N THR A 115 -15.74 -9.01 10.05
CA THR A 115 -17.08 -8.92 10.60
C THR A 115 -17.20 -7.71 11.51
N SER A 116 -18.40 -7.39 12.01
CA SER A 116 -18.55 -6.35 13.03
C SER A 116 -17.89 -6.76 14.35
N VAL A 117 -17.34 -5.79 15.08
CA VAL A 117 -16.63 -5.96 16.34
C VAL A 117 -17.07 -4.90 17.34
N ILE A 118 -16.78 -5.11 18.63
CA ILE A 118 -16.92 -4.06 19.66
C ILE A 118 -15.51 -3.64 20.11
N ILE A 119 -15.31 -2.31 20.18
CA ILE A 119 -14.10 -1.70 20.75
C ILE A 119 -14.56 -0.63 21.74
N GLY A 120 -14.12 -0.74 23.00
CA GLY A 120 -14.71 0.03 24.09
C GLY A 120 -16.21 -0.24 24.18
N GLU A 121 -17.02 0.81 24.08
CA GLU A 121 -18.50 0.71 24.13
C GLU A 121 -19.16 0.77 22.73
N LYS A 122 -18.38 0.83 21.65
CA LYS A 122 -18.91 1.03 20.29
C LYS A 122 -18.82 -0.21 19.44
N THR A 123 -19.92 -0.52 18.75
CA THR A 123 -19.93 -1.53 17.68
C THR A 123 -19.45 -0.90 16.37
N LEU A 124 -18.38 -1.44 15.83
CA LEU A 124 -17.84 -1.09 14.51
C LEU A 124 -18.33 -2.12 13.47
N ARG A 125 -18.63 -1.66 12.28
CA ARG A 125 -18.96 -2.54 11.15
C ARG A 125 -17.71 -3.24 10.62
N ALA A 126 -17.90 -4.35 9.90
CA ALA A 126 -16.85 -4.91 9.07
C ALA A 126 -16.30 -3.83 8.12
N GLY A 127 -15.00 -3.75 7.98
CA GLY A 127 -14.37 -2.70 7.16
C GLY A 127 -12.95 -2.38 7.58
N GLU A 128 -12.43 -1.31 7.00
CA GLU A 128 -11.08 -0.80 7.22
C GLU A 128 -11.11 0.51 8.00
N TYR A 129 -10.17 0.67 8.92
CA TYR A 129 -10.06 1.85 9.77
C TYR A 129 -8.60 2.25 9.87
N ALA A 130 -8.30 3.55 9.73
CA ALA A 130 -6.96 4.04 10.01
C ALA A 130 -6.74 4.17 11.50
N ILE A 131 -5.64 3.62 12.00
CA ILE A 131 -5.23 3.74 13.40
C ILE A 131 -4.43 5.03 13.58
N ALA A 132 -4.78 5.80 14.60
CA ALA A 132 -3.96 6.89 15.11
C ALA A 132 -3.81 6.76 16.63
N VAL A 133 -2.71 7.30 17.15
CA VAL A 133 -2.41 7.30 18.58
C VAL A 133 -2.01 8.70 19.01
N THR A 134 -2.53 9.14 20.14
CA THR A 134 -2.09 10.37 20.81
C THR A 134 -1.32 9.99 22.07
N PRO A 135 0.02 10.00 22.03
CA PRO A 135 0.83 9.73 23.22
C PRO A 135 0.76 10.91 24.19
N ARG A 136 0.80 10.63 25.48
CA ARG A 136 0.93 11.63 26.55
C ARG A 136 2.12 11.32 27.43
N LYS A 137 2.74 12.38 27.95
CA LYS A 137 3.85 12.21 28.88
C LYS A 137 3.40 11.59 30.20
N GLU A 138 2.19 11.94 30.63
CA GLU A 138 1.55 11.46 31.84
C GLU A 138 0.11 11.07 31.53
N GLY A 139 -0.38 10.01 32.20
CA GLY A 139 -1.74 9.51 32.04
C GLY A 139 -1.93 8.60 30.83
N ASP A 140 -3.18 8.33 30.50
CA ASP A 140 -3.56 7.41 29.45
C ASP A 140 -3.35 8.02 28.06
N TRP A 141 -2.97 7.17 27.11
CA TRP A 141 -2.88 7.50 25.70
C TRP A 141 -4.22 7.25 25.03
N THR A 142 -4.49 7.95 23.94
CA THR A 142 -5.71 7.73 23.16
C THR A 142 -5.39 6.96 21.89
N ILE A 143 -6.16 5.92 21.59
CA ILE A 143 -6.15 5.22 20.30
C ILE A 143 -7.44 5.55 19.57
N ASP A 144 -7.29 6.06 18.36
CA ASP A 144 -8.38 6.45 17.47
C ASP A 144 -8.46 5.51 16.27
N LEU A 145 -9.67 5.10 15.89
CA LEU A 145 -9.96 4.41 14.64
C LEU A 145 -10.80 5.32 13.74
N ASN A 146 -10.23 5.70 12.60
CA ASN A 146 -10.85 6.58 11.63
C ASN A 146 -11.49 5.77 10.50
N SER A 147 -12.81 5.92 10.30
CA SER A 147 -13.60 5.18 9.33
C SER A 147 -13.39 5.62 7.88
N ALA A 148 -12.83 6.82 7.66
CA ALA A 148 -12.49 7.29 6.32
C ALA A 148 -11.15 6.74 5.79
N GLY A 149 -10.44 5.93 6.60
CA GLY A 149 -9.13 5.40 6.24
C GLY A 149 -8.02 6.45 6.12
N LYS A 150 -8.26 7.65 6.63
CA LYS A 150 -7.35 8.79 6.55
C LYS A 150 -6.45 8.87 7.78
N TYR A 151 -5.20 9.28 7.58
CA TYR A 151 -4.27 9.57 8.67
C TYR A 151 -4.34 11.06 9.08
N PRO A 152 -3.83 11.42 10.27
CA PRO A 152 -4.04 12.76 10.84
C PRO A 152 -3.65 13.93 9.93
N PHE A 153 -2.59 13.79 9.13
CA PHE A 153 -2.16 14.85 8.20
C PHE A 153 -3.22 15.24 7.16
N ALA A 154 -4.18 14.35 6.85
CA ALA A 154 -5.27 14.67 5.92
C ALA A 154 -6.28 15.69 6.50
N TYR A 155 -6.18 15.96 7.80
CA TYR A 155 -7.02 16.91 8.53
C TYR A 155 -6.21 18.11 9.04
N MET A 156 -4.95 18.25 8.61
CA MET A 156 -4.13 19.39 9.01
C MET A 156 -4.30 20.54 8.04
N SER A 157 -4.46 21.73 8.59
CA SER A 157 -4.41 23.00 7.88
C SER A 157 -2.98 23.32 7.43
N ASN A 158 -2.82 24.31 6.55
CA ASN A 158 -1.51 24.70 6.00
C ASN A 158 -0.51 25.20 7.08
N ASP A 159 -1.01 25.64 8.23
CA ASP A 159 -0.20 26.04 9.39
C ASP A 159 0.19 24.88 10.32
N GLY A 160 -0.19 23.64 9.95
CA GLY A 160 0.07 22.45 10.74
C GLY A 160 -0.91 22.20 11.90
N THR A 161 -1.98 22.98 12.01
CA THR A 161 -3.03 22.79 13.02
C THR A 161 -4.00 21.70 12.59
N LEU A 162 -4.32 20.77 13.51
CA LEU A 162 -5.33 19.73 13.28
C LEU A 162 -6.74 20.34 13.31
N ASP A 163 -7.49 20.19 12.21
CA ASP A 163 -8.93 20.42 12.20
C ASP A 163 -9.65 19.34 13.00
N ARG A 164 -9.88 19.63 14.27
CA ARG A 164 -10.50 18.70 15.23
C ARG A 164 -11.93 18.33 14.86
N GLU A 165 -12.69 19.24 14.28
CA GLU A 165 -14.09 19.00 13.89
C GLU A 165 -14.13 18.00 12.73
N ALA A 166 -13.39 18.25 11.66
CA ALA A 166 -13.28 17.33 10.53
C ALA A 166 -12.71 15.96 10.94
N TYR A 167 -11.69 15.95 11.81
CA TYR A 167 -11.11 14.71 12.31
C TYR A 167 -12.12 13.88 13.12
N ASN A 168 -12.80 14.51 14.07
CA ASN A 168 -13.78 13.84 14.94
C ASN A 168 -15.01 13.32 14.19
N LYS A 169 -15.38 13.95 13.08
CA LYS A 169 -16.50 13.53 12.22
C LYS A 169 -16.22 12.14 11.60
N ASP A 170 -14.99 11.83 11.28
CA ASP A 170 -14.59 10.58 10.66
C ASP A 170 -14.15 9.52 11.70
N LEU A 171 -14.14 9.85 13.00
CA LEU A 171 -13.83 8.89 14.07
C LEU A 171 -14.96 7.87 14.25
N ALA A 172 -14.62 6.59 14.09
CA ALA A 172 -15.50 5.48 14.44
C ALA A 172 -15.51 5.22 15.95
N VAL A 173 -14.33 5.20 16.57
CA VAL A 173 -14.13 5.03 18.00
C VAL A 173 -12.84 5.67 18.46
N SER A 174 -12.83 6.14 19.69
CA SER A 174 -11.67 6.61 20.45
C SER A 174 -11.66 5.88 21.78
N VAL A 175 -10.53 5.30 22.18
CA VAL A 175 -10.37 4.59 23.44
C VAL A 175 -9.10 5.08 24.14
N ASP A 176 -9.22 5.31 25.45
CA ASP A 176 -8.07 5.61 26.28
C ASP A 176 -7.45 4.30 26.77
N VAL A 177 -6.12 4.24 26.71
CA VAL A 177 -5.32 3.05 27.04
C VAL A 177 -4.12 3.46 27.89
N LYS A 178 -3.84 2.66 28.92
CA LYS A 178 -2.66 2.88 29.74
C LYS A 178 -1.40 2.39 29.03
N PRO A 179 -0.39 3.23 28.80
CA PRO A 179 0.88 2.78 28.27
C PRO A 179 1.60 1.91 29.30
N GLU A 180 2.23 0.84 28.84
CA GLU A 180 3.09 -0.02 29.63
C GLU A 180 4.52 0.18 29.13
N TYR A 181 5.51 0.12 30.04
CA TYR A 181 6.91 0.32 29.72
C TYR A 181 7.68 -0.97 29.99
N TRP A 182 8.57 -1.33 29.06
CA TRP A 182 9.51 -2.42 29.27
C TRP A 182 10.55 -2.03 30.30
N ASP A 183 11.08 -3.02 31.02
CA ASP A 183 12.26 -2.81 31.85
C ASP A 183 13.45 -2.32 31.03
N ASN A 184 14.29 -1.48 31.63
CA ASN A 184 15.29 -0.59 31.04
C ASN A 184 16.28 -1.18 30.02
N ASP A 185 16.35 -2.48 29.83
CA ASP A 185 17.30 -3.13 28.92
C ASP A 185 16.64 -3.69 27.63
N THR A 186 15.32 -3.64 27.50
CA THR A 186 14.62 -4.20 26.33
C THR A 186 14.03 -3.09 25.47
N VAL A 187 14.61 -2.88 24.30
CA VAL A 187 14.09 -1.93 23.30
C VAL A 187 13.55 -2.68 22.10
N VAL A 188 12.29 -2.45 21.78
CA VAL A 188 11.69 -2.93 20.53
C VAL A 188 12.16 -2.02 19.40
N GLU A 189 13.24 -2.40 18.74
CA GLU A 189 13.92 -1.58 17.71
C GLU A 189 12.99 -1.17 16.57
N ARG A 190 12.09 -2.05 16.15
CA ARG A 190 11.15 -1.80 15.07
C ARG A 190 9.72 -1.81 15.58
N LEU A 191 8.95 -0.76 15.24
CA LEU A 191 7.51 -0.74 15.50
C LEU A 191 6.87 -2.01 14.95
N LYS A 192 6.10 -2.69 15.78
CA LYS A 192 5.34 -3.88 15.40
C LYS A 192 3.98 -3.92 16.07
N TYR A 193 3.06 -4.59 15.40
CA TYR A 193 1.76 -4.94 15.93
C TYR A 193 1.71 -6.44 16.26
N ILE A 194 0.98 -6.78 17.32
CA ILE A 194 0.66 -8.15 17.70
C ILE A 194 -0.85 -8.23 17.91
N ILE A 195 -1.46 -9.30 17.44
CA ILE A 195 -2.86 -9.62 17.68
C ILE A 195 -2.88 -10.93 18.49
N GLY A 196 -3.27 -10.84 19.75
CA GLY A 196 -3.41 -11.99 20.64
C GLY A 196 -4.87 -12.46 20.67
N ALA A 197 -5.09 -13.76 20.54
CA ALA A 197 -6.42 -14.41 20.50
C ALA A 197 -6.56 -15.42 21.64
N ASN A 198 -6.43 -14.96 22.88
CA ASN A 198 -6.28 -15.84 24.05
C ASN A 198 -7.48 -16.78 24.27
N ASP A 199 -8.71 -16.28 24.10
CA ASP A 199 -9.95 -17.04 24.35
C ASP A 199 -10.77 -17.29 23.07
N ASN A 200 -10.22 -16.92 21.90
CA ASN A 200 -10.88 -16.99 20.60
C ASN A 200 -12.23 -16.24 20.51
N LYS A 201 -12.48 -15.29 21.41
CA LYS A 201 -13.64 -14.39 21.42
C LYS A 201 -13.19 -12.95 21.39
N LYS A 202 -12.17 -12.64 22.17
CA LYS A 202 -11.57 -11.33 22.27
C LYS A 202 -10.14 -11.35 21.77
N ALA A 203 -9.76 -10.32 21.05
CA ALA A 203 -8.40 -10.06 20.66
C ALA A 203 -7.82 -8.92 21.46
N ILE A 204 -6.55 -9.04 21.83
CA ILE A 204 -5.75 -7.91 22.32
C ILE A 204 -4.85 -7.46 21.17
N VAL A 205 -5.09 -6.27 20.68
CA VAL A 205 -4.23 -5.61 19.70
C VAL A 205 -3.18 -4.79 20.45
N SER A 206 -1.91 -5.10 20.23
CA SER A 206 -0.77 -4.44 20.86
C SER A 206 0.08 -3.73 19.83
N LEU A 207 0.45 -2.48 20.09
CA LEU A 207 1.49 -1.72 19.40
C LEU A 207 2.71 -1.67 20.32
N LEU A 208 3.87 -2.05 19.78
CA LEU A 208 5.15 -2.11 20.48
C LEU A 208 6.19 -1.29 19.72
N TRP A 209 6.82 -0.34 20.38
CA TRP A 209 7.93 0.41 19.79
C TRP A 209 8.76 1.12 20.88
N GLY A 210 10.09 1.05 20.74
CA GLY A 210 10.98 1.54 21.78
C GLY A 210 10.80 0.71 23.06
N ASP A 211 10.56 1.39 24.14
CA ASP A 211 10.28 0.84 25.47
C ASP A 211 8.79 0.79 25.81
N VAL A 212 7.89 1.12 24.87
CA VAL A 212 6.45 1.29 25.11
C VAL A 212 5.64 0.22 24.46
N ILE A 213 4.60 -0.22 25.17
CA ILE A 213 3.49 -1.04 24.69
C ILE A 213 2.19 -0.30 24.98
N VAL A 214 1.31 -0.19 23.99
CA VAL A 214 -0.09 0.18 24.19
C VAL A 214 -1.00 -0.90 23.64
N ARG A 215 -2.11 -1.17 24.32
CA ARG A 215 -3.03 -2.26 23.99
C ARG A 215 -4.46 -1.79 24.01
N PHE A 216 -5.28 -2.37 23.12
CA PHE A 216 -6.73 -2.26 23.19
C PHE A 216 -7.38 -3.60 22.91
N GLU A 217 -8.56 -3.80 23.48
CA GLU A 217 -9.36 -5.01 23.30
C GLU A 217 -10.32 -4.86 22.12
N VAL A 218 -10.51 -5.96 21.39
CA VAL A 218 -11.48 -6.12 20.32
C VAL A 218 -12.35 -7.33 20.66
N ASP A 219 -13.62 -7.12 20.94
CA ASP A 219 -14.59 -8.22 21.10
C ASP A 219 -15.16 -8.56 19.72
N THR A 220 -14.93 -9.79 19.30
CA THR A 220 -15.36 -10.29 17.98
C THR A 220 -16.77 -10.84 17.94
N MET A 221 -17.47 -10.87 19.06
CA MET A 221 -18.88 -11.31 19.20
C MET A 221 -19.20 -12.64 18.46
N PRO A 222 -18.44 -13.71 18.62
CA PRO A 222 -18.61 -14.92 17.80
C PRO A 222 -19.99 -15.56 17.94
N GLU A 223 -20.58 -15.54 19.14
CA GLU A 223 -21.91 -16.09 19.39
C GLU A 223 -22.98 -15.32 18.60
N LYS A 224 -22.91 -13.99 18.59
CA LYS A 224 -23.85 -13.15 17.84
C LYS A 224 -23.73 -13.37 16.33
N HIS A 225 -22.52 -13.53 15.82
CA HIS A 225 -22.30 -13.83 14.40
C HIS A 225 -22.82 -15.20 14.03
N LEU A 226 -22.61 -16.21 14.87
CA LEU A 226 -23.15 -17.56 14.68
C LEU A 226 -24.68 -17.57 14.68
N GLU A 227 -25.31 -16.86 15.62
CA GLU A 227 -26.78 -16.72 15.70
C GLU A 227 -27.34 -16.07 14.41
N ASN A 228 -26.72 -14.96 13.97
CA ASN A 228 -27.14 -14.28 12.73
C ASN A 228 -27.00 -15.19 11.51
N PHE A 229 -25.90 -15.91 11.39
CA PHE A 229 -25.68 -16.87 10.32
C PHE A 229 -26.74 -17.98 10.29
N THR A 230 -27.05 -18.55 11.47
CA THR A 230 -28.06 -19.60 11.58
C THR A 230 -29.48 -19.12 11.20
N LYS A 231 -29.78 -17.84 11.44
CA LYS A 231 -31.06 -17.24 11.01
C LYS A 231 -31.20 -17.10 9.49
N THR A 232 -30.07 -16.94 8.78
CA THR A 232 -30.08 -16.84 7.32
C THR A 232 -30.23 -18.17 6.61
N LEU A 233 -30.08 -19.29 7.33
CA LEU A 233 -30.24 -20.65 6.79
C LEU A 233 -31.67 -21.21 6.93
N LYS A 234 -32.55 -20.50 7.60
CA LYS A 234 -33.97 -20.81 7.77
C LYS A 234 -34.82 -20.02 6.80
#